data_d6f22ed356168c1a56f9d23d36be5c6c
#
_entry.id   d6f22ed356168c1a56f9d23d36be5c6c
#
_cell.length_a   1.000
_cell.length_b   1.000
_cell.length_c   1.000
_cell.angle_alpha   90.00
_cell.angle_beta   90.00
_cell.angle_gamma   90.00
#
_symmetry.space_group_name_H-M   'P 1'
#
loop_
_entity.id
_entity.type
_entity.pdbx_description
1 polymer ?
#
loop_
_entity_poly.entity_id
_entity_poly.type
_entity_poly.pdbx_seq_one_letter_code
_entity_poly.pdbx_strand_id
1 'polypeptide(L)'
;MITSIAETNKAKGTLCHRSASVLTCAGRVNFNYPYTPKAGIVRETLSKLGCEENSFRTTPEVRRIIAEASAQLDSFQEAKDFLWDHLKIGVSVSSMKTITHNVAEKTHKAWIEDTLLQNRLVQPSTKIPKGAKYVGTTMIIETDGTGAPCTHADTKDIKGKRSDEAGTREIKVVAIGIYTHVDKKRKPILRRGNVWYFASHCTSDKLESIMNMMARRRGIGKIKRVQFIGDGASWIQKIWLHAFKNCGAIR
;
A
#
# COMPACT_ATOMS: atom_id res chain seq x y z
N MET A 1 2.83 -27.98 14.19
CA MET A 1 3.96 -27.03 14.10
C MET A 1 4.10 -26.12 15.35
N ILE A 2 3.04 -25.46 15.83
CA ILE A 2 3.11 -24.58 17.03
C ILE A 2 3.47 -25.38 18.29
N THR A 3 2.86 -26.55 18.50
CA THR A 3 3.13 -27.44 19.64
C THR A 3 4.57 -27.95 19.63
N SER A 4 5.11 -28.33 18.46
CA SER A 4 6.49 -28.83 18.35
C SER A 4 7.57 -27.76 18.59
N ILE A 5 7.24 -26.48 18.29
CA ILE A 5 8.18 -25.35 18.55
C ILE A 5 8.25 -25.06 20.05
N ALA A 6 7.11 -25.22 20.78
CA ALA A 6 7.08 -24.99 22.21
C ALA A 6 7.75 -26.12 23.03
N GLU A 7 7.73 -27.35 22.53
CA GLU A 7 8.34 -28.51 23.20
C GLU A 7 9.86 -28.58 23.08
N THR A 8 10.45 -28.04 22.01
CA THR A 8 11.91 -28.06 21.79
C THR A 8 12.69 -27.10 22.68
N ASN A 9 12.02 -26.16 23.36
CA ASN A 9 12.67 -25.19 24.26
C ASN A 9 12.43 -25.51 25.74
N LYS A 10 12.78 -26.72 26.22
CA LYS A 10 12.89 -26.96 27.64
C LYS A 10 14.09 -26.20 28.21
N ALA A 11 13.91 -24.91 28.46
CA ALA A 11 14.94 -24.10 29.09
C ALA A 11 15.10 -24.49 30.57
N LYS A 12 16.34 -24.70 31.02
CA LYS A 12 16.67 -24.80 32.44
C LYS A 12 16.17 -23.53 33.16
N GLY A 13 15.29 -23.67 34.16
CA GLY A 13 14.79 -22.55 34.94
C GLY A 13 13.32 -22.15 34.64
N THR A 14 12.53 -23.04 34.05
CA THR A 14 11.09 -22.84 33.88
C THR A 14 10.37 -22.72 35.23
N LEU A 15 9.76 -21.56 35.50
CA LEU A 15 9.04 -21.33 36.75
C LEU A 15 7.57 -21.80 36.67
N CYS A 16 6.94 -21.63 35.50
CA CYS A 16 5.55 -22.02 35.25
C CYS A 16 5.28 -22.14 33.75
N HIS A 17 4.12 -22.67 33.41
CA HIS A 17 3.59 -22.59 32.05
C HIS A 17 2.58 -21.46 31.94
N ARG A 18 2.66 -20.70 30.88
CA ARG A 18 1.68 -19.66 30.52
C ARG A 18 1.07 -19.97 29.17
N SER A 19 -0.17 -19.51 28.97
CA SER A 19 -0.84 -19.62 27.70
C SER A 19 -0.68 -18.33 26.87
N ALA A 20 -0.59 -18.49 25.58
CA ALA A 20 -0.70 -17.40 24.61
C ALA A 20 -1.62 -17.83 23.47
N SER A 21 -2.16 -16.87 22.77
CA SER A 21 -3.00 -17.12 21.60
C SER A 21 -2.52 -16.32 20.40
N VAL A 22 -2.69 -16.89 19.22
CA VAL A 22 -2.42 -16.24 17.93
C VAL A 22 -3.66 -16.39 17.07
N LEU A 23 -4.07 -15.32 16.41
CA LEU A 23 -5.14 -15.33 15.42
C LEU A 23 -4.54 -15.71 14.06
N THR A 24 -5.05 -16.79 13.49
CA THR A 24 -4.67 -17.34 12.18
C THR A 24 -5.87 -17.39 11.26
N CYS A 25 -5.67 -17.69 9.98
CA CYS A 25 -6.78 -17.90 9.04
C CYS A 25 -7.68 -19.10 9.39
N ALA A 26 -7.18 -20.03 10.19
CA ALA A 26 -7.97 -21.16 10.73
C ALA A 26 -8.63 -20.84 12.08
N GLY A 27 -8.62 -19.58 12.50
CA GLY A 27 -9.15 -19.15 13.78
C GLY A 27 -8.05 -18.90 14.83
N ARG A 28 -8.48 -18.78 16.09
CA ARG A 28 -7.59 -18.50 17.21
C ARG A 28 -6.95 -19.79 17.73
N VAL A 29 -5.64 -19.86 17.66
CA VAL A 29 -4.84 -20.98 18.15
C VAL A 29 -4.23 -20.61 19.50
N ASN A 30 -4.52 -21.40 20.51
CA ASN A 30 -3.92 -21.29 21.86
C ASN A 30 -2.77 -22.25 21.99
N PHE A 31 -1.70 -21.82 22.64
CA PHE A 31 -0.56 -22.67 22.95
C PHE A 31 0.02 -22.35 24.32
N ASN A 32 0.56 -23.35 24.98
CA ASN A 32 1.27 -23.20 26.24
C ASN A 32 2.76 -23.11 25.99
N TYR A 33 3.44 -22.27 26.75
CA TYR A 33 4.88 -22.10 26.66
C TYR A 33 5.50 -22.04 28.07
N PRO A 34 6.74 -22.55 28.24
CA PRO A 34 7.44 -22.43 29.50
C PRO A 34 7.82 -20.96 29.73
N TYR A 35 7.47 -20.45 30.89
CA TYR A 35 7.80 -19.08 31.27
C TYR A 35 9.05 -19.03 32.13
N THR A 36 10.02 -18.26 31.69
CA THR A 36 11.20 -17.86 32.47
C THR A 36 11.32 -16.34 32.45
N PRO A 37 11.60 -15.68 33.57
CA PRO A 37 11.66 -14.20 33.62
C PRO A 37 12.68 -13.57 32.67
N LYS A 38 13.72 -14.33 32.31
CA LYS A 38 14.82 -13.87 31.46
C LYS A 38 14.71 -14.31 30.00
N ALA A 39 13.80 -15.20 29.68
CA ALA A 39 13.73 -15.75 28.32
C ALA A 39 12.60 -15.14 27.53
N GLY A 40 12.94 -14.51 26.42
CA GLY A 40 11.99 -14.02 25.43
C GLY A 40 11.32 -15.12 24.60
N ILE A 41 11.03 -16.31 25.20
CA ILE A 41 10.53 -17.49 24.48
C ILE A 41 9.21 -17.20 23.74
N VAL A 42 8.31 -16.43 24.35
CA VAL A 42 7.07 -16.02 23.65
C VAL A 42 7.40 -15.15 22.45
N ARG A 43 8.30 -14.20 22.62
CA ARG A 43 8.74 -13.31 21.55
C ARG A 43 9.37 -14.10 20.40
N GLU A 44 10.22 -15.06 20.72
CA GLU A 44 10.85 -15.92 19.71
C GLU A 44 9.81 -16.80 19.00
N THR A 45 8.88 -17.42 19.72
CA THR A 45 7.82 -18.23 19.13
C THR A 45 6.91 -17.39 18.25
N LEU A 46 6.49 -16.20 18.70
CA LEU A 46 5.68 -15.28 17.90
C LEU A 46 6.43 -14.77 16.67
N SER A 47 7.74 -14.49 16.81
CA SER A 47 8.59 -14.08 15.70
C SER A 47 8.72 -15.18 14.64
N LYS A 48 8.90 -16.44 15.03
CA LYS A 48 8.89 -17.60 14.11
C LYS A 48 7.56 -17.77 13.37
N LEU A 49 6.46 -17.31 13.95
CA LEU A 49 5.14 -17.28 13.32
C LEU A 49 4.90 -15.99 12.49
N GLY A 50 5.92 -15.14 12.36
CA GLY A 50 5.79 -13.84 11.71
C GLY A 50 4.92 -12.84 12.49
N CYS A 51 4.63 -13.12 13.76
CA CYS A 51 3.90 -12.22 14.64
C CYS A 51 4.89 -11.25 15.27
N GLU A 52 4.83 -9.99 14.87
CA GLU A 52 5.62 -8.92 15.49
C GLU A 52 5.04 -8.54 16.86
N GLU A 53 5.89 -7.98 17.72
CA GLU A 53 5.55 -7.62 19.10
C GLU A 53 4.29 -6.73 19.22
N ASN A 54 4.06 -5.85 18.24
CA ASN A 54 2.95 -4.90 18.21
C ASN A 54 1.80 -5.30 17.28
N SER A 55 1.73 -6.56 16.84
CA SER A 55 0.81 -6.99 15.78
C SER A 55 -0.44 -7.71 16.30
N PHE A 56 -0.90 -7.42 17.51
CA PHE A 56 -2.09 -8.06 18.12
C PHE A 56 -2.07 -9.59 18.08
N ARG A 57 -0.86 -10.19 18.01
CA ARG A 57 -0.67 -11.64 17.89
C ARG A 57 -1.48 -12.22 16.73
N THR A 58 -1.37 -11.58 15.57
CA THR A 58 -1.99 -12.02 14.32
C THR A 58 -0.92 -12.48 13.34
N THR A 59 -1.19 -13.53 12.58
CA THR A 59 -0.26 -13.96 11.52
C THR A 59 -0.22 -12.94 10.38
N PRO A 60 0.86 -12.90 9.58
CA PRO A 60 0.97 -11.99 8.44
C PRO A 60 -0.21 -12.07 7.47
N GLU A 61 -0.70 -13.28 7.22
CA GLU A 61 -1.81 -13.51 6.32
C GLU A 61 -3.12 -12.91 6.84
N VAL A 62 -3.40 -13.07 8.13
CA VAL A 62 -4.58 -12.43 8.76
C VAL A 62 -4.47 -10.92 8.69
N ARG A 63 -3.28 -10.34 8.91
CA ARG A 63 -3.07 -8.90 8.79
C ARG A 63 -3.35 -8.40 7.36
N ARG A 64 -2.88 -9.16 6.36
CA ARG A 64 -3.16 -8.87 4.96
C ARG A 64 -4.66 -8.88 4.66
N ILE A 65 -5.37 -9.93 5.09
CA ILE A 65 -6.82 -10.05 4.90
C ILE A 65 -7.58 -8.90 5.58
N ILE A 66 -7.21 -8.56 6.82
CA ILE A 66 -7.80 -7.43 7.54
C ILE A 66 -7.58 -6.12 6.78
N ALA A 67 -6.35 -5.87 6.32
CA ALA A 67 -6.03 -4.64 5.61
C ALA A 67 -6.76 -4.55 4.26
N GLU A 68 -6.84 -5.65 3.51
CA GLU A 68 -7.57 -5.72 2.24
C GLU A 68 -9.08 -5.49 2.44
N ALA A 69 -9.71 -6.16 3.39
CA ALA A 69 -11.13 -5.94 3.69
C ALA A 69 -11.40 -4.49 4.10
N SER A 70 -10.54 -3.93 4.97
CA SER A 70 -10.67 -2.54 5.40
C SER A 70 -10.44 -1.50 4.30
N ALA A 71 -9.72 -1.86 3.25
CA ALA A 71 -9.47 -0.98 2.10
C ALA A 71 -10.55 -1.09 1.00
N GLN A 72 -11.32 -2.17 0.97
CA GLN A 72 -12.32 -2.44 -0.06
C GLN A 72 -13.74 -2.10 0.37
N LEU A 73 -14.02 -2.09 1.66
CA LEU A 73 -15.35 -1.82 2.21
C LEU A 73 -15.44 -0.38 2.74
N ASP A 74 -16.66 0.13 2.80
CA ASP A 74 -16.92 1.56 3.06
C ASP A 74 -16.59 1.97 4.50
N SER A 75 -16.57 1.02 5.43
CA SER A 75 -16.23 1.30 6.82
C SER A 75 -15.51 0.16 7.52
N PHE A 76 -14.75 0.48 8.57
CA PHE A 76 -14.14 -0.54 9.44
C PHE A 76 -15.17 -1.40 10.16
N GLN A 77 -16.38 -0.89 10.39
CA GLN A 77 -17.44 -1.69 11.01
C GLN A 77 -17.94 -2.75 10.02
N GLU A 78 -18.22 -2.36 8.80
CA GLU A 78 -18.63 -3.29 7.74
C GLU A 78 -17.55 -4.34 7.46
N ALA A 79 -16.28 -3.91 7.39
CA ALA A 79 -15.16 -4.83 7.25
C ALA A 79 -15.06 -5.84 8.41
N LYS A 80 -15.32 -5.41 9.64
CA LYS A 80 -15.36 -6.30 10.83
C LYS A 80 -16.47 -7.34 10.70
N ASP A 81 -17.67 -6.89 10.32
CA ASP A 81 -18.83 -7.76 10.21
C ASP A 81 -18.61 -8.76 9.06
N PHE A 82 -18.11 -8.32 7.91
CA PHE A 82 -17.71 -9.18 6.80
C PHE A 82 -16.69 -10.26 7.23
N LEU A 83 -15.63 -9.85 7.94
CA LEU A 83 -14.59 -10.78 8.38
C LEU A 83 -15.13 -11.82 9.38
N TRP A 84 -16.05 -11.40 10.23
CA TRP A 84 -16.70 -12.32 11.16
C TRP A 84 -17.65 -13.29 10.45
N ASP A 85 -18.51 -12.78 9.58
CA ASP A 85 -19.54 -13.58 8.94
C ASP A 85 -18.97 -14.61 7.97
N HIS A 86 -17.99 -14.23 7.18
CA HIS A 86 -17.45 -15.07 6.13
C HIS A 86 -16.21 -15.87 6.53
N LEU A 87 -15.37 -15.34 7.41
CA LEU A 87 -14.08 -15.95 7.75
C LEU A 87 -13.92 -16.29 9.23
N LYS A 88 -14.92 -15.95 10.08
CA LYS A 88 -14.85 -16.11 11.54
C LYS A 88 -13.63 -15.48 12.19
N ILE A 89 -13.11 -14.42 11.56
CA ILE A 89 -12.00 -13.62 12.08
C ILE A 89 -12.56 -12.56 13.04
N GLY A 90 -12.42 -12.79 14.33
CA GLY A 90 -12.89 -11.88 15.38
C GLY A 90 -11.82 -10.86 15.78
N VAL A 91 -11.99 -9.60 15.35
CA VAL A 91 -11.13 -8.47 15.72
C VAL A 91 -11.98 -7.26 16.06
N SER A 92 -11.47 -6.40 16.95
CA SER A 92 -12.14 -5.12 17.23
C SER A 92 -11.83 -4.09 16.12
N VAL A 93 -12.74 -3.13 15.93
CA VAL A 93 -12.52 -2.01 14.98
C VAL A 93 -11.23 -1.25 15.29
N SER A 94 -10.90 -1.04 16.55
CA SER A 94 -9.66 -0.38 16.97
C SER A 94 -8.42 -1.18 16.54
N SER A 95 -8.43 -2.49 16.76
CA SER A 95 -7.35 -3.38 16.32
C SER A 95 -7.22 -3.39 14.80
N MET A 96 -8.34 -3.42 14.06
CA MET A 96 -8.36 -3.37 12.60
C MET A 96 -7.71 -2.08 12.09
N LYS A 97 -8.09 -0.92 12.64
CA LYS A 97 -7.49 0.37 12.28
C LYS A 97 -5.97 0.32 12.45
N THR A 98 -5.48 -0.13 13.60
CA THR A 98 -4.04 -0.17 13.86
C THR A 98 -3.32 -1.17 12.94
N ILE A 99 -3.89 -2.35 12.71
CA ILE A 99 -3.33 -3.35 11.79
C ILE A 99 -3.26 -2.79 10.37
N THR A 100 -4.36 -2.21 9.89
CA THR A 100 -4.44 -1.62 8.54
C THR A 100 -3.45 -0.50 8.35
N HIS A 101 -3.32 0.42 9.31
CA HIS A 101 -2.31 1.48 9.30
C HIS A 101 -0.89 0.92 9.21
N ASN A 102 -0.55 -0.05 10.06
CA ASN A 102 0.79 -0.64 10.08
C ASN A 102 1.13 -1.36 8.75
N VAL A 103 0.17 -2.09 8.18
CA VAL A 103 0.34 -2.75 6.88
C VAL A 103 0.49 -1.71 5.78
N ALA A 104 -0.36 -0.69 5.75
CA ALA A 104 -0.33 0.37 4.75
C ALA A 104 0.98 1.16 4.80
N GLU A 105 1.45 1.55 5.98
CA GLU A 105 2.70 2.28 6.16
C GLU A 105 3.91 1.49 5.66
N LYS A 106 4.02 0.22 6.07
CA LYS A 106 5.12 -0.66 5.63
C LYS A 106 5.10 -0.89 4.12
N THR A 107 3.92 -1.17 3.56
CA THR A 107 3.76 -1.41 2.12
C THR A 107 4.10 -0.15 1.33
N HIS A 108 3.60 1.00 1.77
CA HIS A 108 3.85 2.27 1.11
C HIS A 108 5.34 2.66 1.15
N LYS A 109 5.97 2.51 2.32
CA LYS A 109 7.41 2.78 2.49
C LYS A 109 8.25 1.87 1.60
N ALA A 110 8.02 0.56 1.63
CA ALA A 110 8.75 -0.40 0.79
C ALA A 110 8.56 -0.12 -0.71
N TRP A 111 7.33 0.22 -1.12
CA TRP A 111 7.04 0.55 -2.51
C TRP A 111 7.75 1.84 -2.96
N ILE A 112 7.77 2.89 -2.12
CA ILE A 112 8.48 4.13 -2.43
C ILE A 112 9.99 3.91 -2.47
N GLU A 113 10.55 3.17 -1.52
CA GLU A 113 11.99 2.88 -1.47
C GLU A 113 12.43 2.08 -2.70
N ASP A 114 11.69 1.03 -3.08
CA ASP A 114 11.95 0.27 -4.31
C ASP A 114 11.85 1.17 -5.55
N THR A 115 10.86 2.04 -5.60
CA THR A 115 10.65 3.00 -6.68
C THR A 115 11.82 3.96 -6.83
N LEU A 116 12.29 4.55 -5.72
CA LEU A 116 13.41 5.49 -5.72
C LEU A 116 14.74 4.78 -6.03
N LEU A 117 14.94 3.58 -5.51
CA LEU A 117 16.13 2.77 -5.80
C LEU A 117 16.20 2.46 -7.29
N GLN A 118 15.11 2.03 -7.90
CA GLN A 118 15.07 1.72 -9.32
C GLN A 118 15.27 2.96 -10.20
N ASN A 119 14.81 4.14 -9.80
CA ASN A 119 15.12 5.39 -10.51
C ASN A 119 16.62 5.72 -10.51
N ARG A 120 17.36 5.33 -9.47
CA ARG A 120 18.82 5.52 -9.40
C ARG A 120 19.58 4.49 -10.24
N LEU A 121 19.08 3.26 -10.29
CA LEU A 121 19.76 2.13 -10.94
C LEU A 121 19.42 1.99 -12.43
N VAL A 122 18.26 2.45 -12.85
CA VAL A 122 17.83 2.34 -14.25
C VAL A 122 18.20 3.61 -14.98
N GLN A 123 19.34 3.58 -15.67
CA GLN A 123 19.55 4.38 -16.88
C GLN A 123 18.28 4.27 -17.75
N PRO A 124 17.88 5.31 -18.52
CA PRO A 124 16.68 5.27 -19.34
C PRO A 124 16.75 4.09 -20.33
N SER A 125 16.51 2.91 -19.81
CA SER A 125 16.44 1.70 -20.60
C SER A 125 15.17 1.75 -21.41
N THR A 126 15.29 1.94 -22.69
CA THR A 126 14.23 1.75 -23.68
C THR A 126 13.73 0.31 -23.73
N LYS A 127 14.28 -0.59 -22.89
CA LYS A 127 13.87 -2.01 -22.85
C LYS A 127 12.62 -2.16 -22.01
N ILE A 128 11.56 -2.64 -22.64
CA ILE A 128 10.33 -3.09 -21.99
C ILE A 128 10.68 -4.30 -21.08
N PRO A 129 10.27 -4.33 -19.82
CA PRO A 129 10.49 -5.49 -18.97
C PRO A 129 9.98 -6.76 -19.63
N LYS A 130 10.75 -7.87 -19.52
CA LYS A 130 10.32 -9.18 -20.05
C LYS A 130 8.98 -9.53 -19.40
N GLY A 131 7.97 -9.85 -20.23
CA GLY A 131 6.62 -10.20 -19.80
C GLY A 131 5.59 -9.08 -19.86
N ALA A 132 5.99 -7.80 -20.04
CA ALA A 132 5.04 -6.73 -20.29
C ALA A 132 4.63 -6.70 -21.76
N LYS A 133 3.48 -7.24 -22.08
CA LYS A 133 2.86 -7.12 -23.41
C LYS A 133 2.23 -5.73 -23.56
N TYR A 134 3.01 -4.77 -24.02
CA TYR A 134 2.47 -3.46 -24.40
C TYR A 134 1.81 -3.56 -25.77
N VAL A 135 0.51 -3.56 -25.76
CA VAL A 135 -0.30 -3.48 -26.95
C VAL A 135 -0.99 -2.13 -26.91
N GLY A 136 -0.38 -1.12 -27.53
CA GLY A 136 -1.00 0.19 -27.60
C GLY A 136 -0.07 1.24 -28.19
N THR A 137 -0.68 2.28 -28.73
CA THR A 137 0.03 3.40 -29.40
C THR A 137 0.02 4.67 -28.59
N THR A 138 -0.85 4.74 -27.58
CA THR A 138 -1.07 5.96 -26.78
C THR A 138 -1.02 5.61 -25.30
N MET A 139 -0.22 6.35 -24.55
CA MET A 139 -0.21 6.34 -23.09
C MET A 139 -0.98 7.57 -22.59
N ILE A 140 -1.86 7.38 -21.62
CA ILE A 140 -2.47 8.49 -20.87
C ILE A 140 -1.85 8.49 -19.48
N ILE A 141 -1.47 9.68 -19.06
CA ILE A 141 -1.00 9.99 -17.71
C ILE A 141 -1.97 11.03 -17.18
N GLU A 142 -2.74 10.64 -16.18
CA GLU A 142 -3.72 11.48 -15.53
C GLU A 142 -3.30 11.71 -14.08
N THR A 143 -3.39 12.95 -13.62
CA THR A 143 -3.05 13.28 -12.23
C THR A 143 -3.94 14.40 -11.73
N ASP A 144 -4.32 14.29 -10.47
CA ASP A 144 -5.20 15.21 -9.78
C ASP A 144 -4.86 15.27 -8.29
N GLY A 145 -5.32 16.32 -7.62
CA GLY A 145 -5.24 16.50 -6.18
C GLY A 145 -6.64 16.47 -5.56
N THR A 146 -6.84 15.60 -4.57
CA THR A 146 -8.11 15.55 -3.84
C THR A 146 -7.89 15.75 -2.35
N GLY A 147 -8.84 16.43 -1.70
CA GLY A 147 -8.83 16.63 -0.25
C GLY A 147 -9.36 15.40 0.48
N ALA A 148 -8.51 14.70 1.20
CA ALA A 148 -8.96 13.63 2.11
C ALA A 148 -9.36 14.21 3.47
N PRO A 149 -10.54 13.90 4.00
CA PRO A 149 -10.91 14.25 5.36
C PRO A 149 -9.91 13.65 6.36
N CYS A 150 -9.43 14.48 7.27
CA CYS A 150 -8.46 14.09 8.29
C CYS A 150 -8.98 14.42 9.67
N THR A 151 -8.56 13.67 10.67
CA THR A 151 -8.86 13.98 12.06
C THR A 151 -8.11 15.24 12.50
N HIS A 152 -8.56 15.86 13.58
CA HIS A 152 -7.87 16.99 14.18
C HIS A 152 -6.39 16.69 14.49
N ALA A 153 -6.11 15.49 15.00
CA ALA A 153 -4.75 15.05 15.31
C ALA A 153 -3.84 15.02 14.06
N ASP A 154 -4.41 14.67 12.90
CA ASP A 154 -3.68 14.57 11.63
C ASP A 154 -3.45 15.94 10.96
N THR A 155 -4.15 16.98 11.39
CA THR A 155 -4.09 18.32 10.78
C THR A 155 -3.53 19.41 11.70
N LYS A 156 -3.11 19.06 12.92
CA LYS A 156 -2.60 20.00 13.94
C LYS A 156 -1.38 20.81 13.53
N ASP A 157 -0.61 20.31 12.56
CA ASP A 157 0.60 20.93 12.02
C ASP A 157 0.33 21.86 10.83
N ILE A 158 -0.92 21.97 10.37
CA ILE A 158 -1.27 22.84 9.26
C ILE A 158 -1.43 24.27 9.78
N LYS A 159 -0.56 25.17 9.30
CA LYS A 159 -0.60 26.59 9.68
C LYS A 159 -1.94 27.23 9.27
N GLY A 160 -2.50 28.07 10.15
CA GLY A 160 -3.73 28.81 9.91
C GLY A 160 -5.01 28.06 10.23
N LYS A 161 -4.96 26.83 10.70
CA LYS A 161 -6.13 26.11 11.22
C LYS A 161 -6.30 26.33 12.72
N ARG A 162 -7.56 26.47 13.13
CA ARG A 162 -7.91 26.42 14.55
C ARG A 162 -7.70 25.01 15.09
N SER A 163 -7.34 24.92 16.36
CA SER A 163 -6.97 23.65 16.98
C SER A 163 -8.12 22.64 17.13
N ASP A 164 -9.35 23.08 16.89
CA ASP A 164 -10.59 22.32 17.04
C ASP A 164 -11.27 21.92 15.71
N GLU A 165 -10.72 22.34 14.58
CA GLU A 165 -11.30 22.03 13.27
C GLU A 165 -10.68 20.80 12.62
N ALA A 166 -11.52 19.81 12.28
CA ALA A 166 -11.14 18.76 11.36
C ALA A 166 -10.75 19.38 10.01
N GLY A 167 -9.82 18.78 9.33
CA GLY A 167 -9.31 19.35 8.10
C GLY A 167 -9.22 18.34 6.96
N THR A 168 -8.71 18.82 5.85
CA THR A 168 -8.38 17.97 4.71
C THR A 168 -6.89 18.05 4.45
N ARG A 169 -6.29 16.93 4.07
CA ARG A 169 -4.95 16.89 3.46
C ARG A 169 -5.09 16.55 1.99
N GLU A 170 -4.30 17.22 1.16
CA GLU A 170 -4.25 16.90 -0.26
C GLU A 170 -3.60 15.55 -0.45
N ILE A 171 -4.34 14.64 -1.08
CA ILE A 171 -3.81 13.39 -1.62
C ILE A 171 -3.66 13.57 -3.12
N LYS A 172 -2.46 13.31 -3.62
CA LYS A 172 -2.17 13.33 -5.05
C LYS A 172 -2.42 11.97 -5.63
N VAL A 173 -3.23 11.92 -6.67
CA VAL A 173 -3.65 10.70 -7.37
C VAL A 173 -3.07 10.71 -8.77
N VAL A 174 -2.62 9.54 -9.21
CA VAL A 174 -2.09 9.31 -10.56
C VAL A 174 -2.71 8.07 -11.14
N ALA A 175 -3.14 8.15 -12.39
CA ALA A 175 -3.48 7.01 -13.22
C ALA A 175 -2.63 7.01 -14.48
N ILE A 176 -2.00 5.87 -14.80
CA ILE A 176 -1.25 5.67 -16.04
C ILE A 176 -1.82 4.49 -16.79
N GLY A 177 -2.38 4.73 -17.96
CA GLY A 177 -3.00 3.74 -18.80
C GLY A 177 -2.43 3.69 -20.21
N ILE A 178 -2.48 2.53 -20.84
CA ILE A 178 -2.09 2.36 -22.24
C ILE A 178 -3.31 1.92 -23.04
N TYR A 179 -3.63 2.69 -24.08
CA TYR A 179 -4.69 2.34 -25.01
C TYR A 179 -4.18 1.41 -26.10
N THR A 180 -5.04 0.50 -26.50
CA THR A 180 -4.81 -0.37 -27.64
C THR A 180 -5.47 0.18 -28.90
N HIS A 181 -6.69 0.64 -28.79
CA HIS A 181 -7.51 1.16 -29.88
C HIS A 181 -8.69 1.95 -29.32
N VAL A 182 -9.47 2.54 -30.20
CA VAL A 182 -10.73 3.20 -29.86
C VAL A 182 -11.90 2.34 -30.29
N ASP A 183 -13.02 2.43 -29.57
CA ASP A 183 -14.27 1.77 -29.95
C ASP A 183 -14.95 2.46 -31.16
N LYS A 184 -16.10 1.92 -31.60
CA LYS A 184 -16.89 2.48 -32.69
C LYS A 184 -17.35 3.94 -32.42
N LYS A 185 -17.42 4.34 -31.14
CA LYS A 185 -17.77 5.71 -30.70
C LYS A 185 -16.54 6.58 -30.49
N ARG A 186 -15.36 6.14 -30.94
CA ARG A 186 -14.05 6.80 -30.73
C ARG A 186 -13.65 6.94 -29.26
N LYS A 187 -14.25 6.17 -28.36
CA LYS A 187 -13.81 6.11 -26.97
C LYS A 187 -12.60 5.19 -26.85
N PRO A 188 -11.61 5.59 -26.08
CA PRO A 188 -10.41 4.76 -25.86
C PRO A 188 -10.76 3.49 -25.11
N ILE A 189 -10.27 2.36 -25.59
CA ILE A 189 -10.39 1.09 -24.91
C ILE A 189 -9.13 0.83 -24.11
N LEU A 190 -9.28 0.86 -22.80
CA LEU A 190 -8.26 0.44 -21.84
C LEU A 190 -8.41 -1.06 -21.59
N ARG A 191 -7.35 -1.80 -21.76
CA ARG A 191 -7.33 -3.20 -21.30
C ARG A 191 -7.32 -3.25 -19.78
N ARG A 192 -8.20 -4.06 -19.20
CA ARG A 192 -8.19 -4.36 -17.77
C ARG A 192 -6.78 -4.81 -17.36
N GLY A 193 -6.20 -4.24 -16.31
CA GLY A 193 -4.82 -4.47 -15.90
C GLY A 193 -3.75 -3.61 -16.60
N ASN A 194 -4.10 -2.80 -17.59
CA ASN A 194 -3.18 -1.85 -18.24
C ASN A 194 -3.22 -0.44 -17.63
N VAL A 195 -4.04 -0.23 -16.62
CA VAL A 195 -4.07 1.02 -15.86
C VAL A 195 -3.40 0.79 -14.51
N TRP A 196 -2.49 1.67 -14.15
CA TRP A 196 -1.88 1.75 -12.84
C TRP A 196 -2.35 2.97 -12.10
N TYR A 197 -2.67 2.77 -10.86
CA TYR A 197 -3.06 3.84 -9.95
C TYR A 197 -2.00 4.00 -8.87
N PHE A 198 -1.81 5.23 -8.46
CA PHE A 198 -1.02 5.58 -7.30
C PHE A 198 -1.71 6.74 -6.60
N ALA A 199 -1.79 6.68 -5.27
CA ALA A 199 -2.28 7.77 -4.45
C ALA A 199 -1.36 7.93 -3.24
N SER A 200 -0.99 9.16 -2.93
CA SER A 200 -0.15 9.43 -1.76
C SER A 200 -0.25 10.88 -1.30
N HIS A 201 -0.05 11.05 0.00
CA HIS A 201 0.26 12.32 0.60
C HIS A 201 1.76 12.59 0.50
N CYS A 202 2.20 13.09 -0.65
CA CYS A 202 3.61 13.38 -0.91
C CYS A 202 3.81 14.75 -1.56
N THR A 203 5.06 15.22 -1.55
CA THR A 203 5.44 16.45 -2.28
C THR A 203 5.35 16.23 -3.79
N SER A 204 5.17 17.31 -4.54
CA SER A 204 5.13 17.27 -6.01
C SER A 204 6.40 16.68 -6.63
N ASP A 205 7.57 16.98 -6.07
CA ASP A 205 8.86 16.48 -6.59
C ASP A 205 8.98 14.95 -6.39
N LYS A 206 8.47 14.43 -5.26
CA LYS A 206 8.40 13.00 -5.02
C LYS A 206 7.40 12.32 -5.96
N LEU A 207 6.24 12.94 -6.19
CA LEU A 207 5.25 12.46 -7.13
C LEU A 207 5.81 12.43 -8.56
N GLU A 208 6.53 13.48 -8.99
CA GLU A 208 7.19 13.54 -10.31
C GLU A 208 8.12 12.34 -10.51
N SER A 209 8.96 12.04 -9.52
CA SER A 209 9.85 10.88 -9.55
C SER A 209 9.10 9.57 -9.70
N ILE A 210 8.00 9.42 -8.97
CA ILE A 210 7.14 8.23 -9.01
C ILE A 210 6.45 8.09 -10.36
N MET A 211 5.86 9.17 -10.88
CA MET A 211 5.18 9.18 -12.18
C MET A 211 6.14 8.85 -13.31
N ASN A 212 7.31 9.44 -13.30
CA ASN A 212 8.36 9.18 -14.29
C ASN A 212 8.76 7.71 -14.28
N MET A 213 9.00 7.12 -13.12
CA MET A 213 9.31 5.70 -12.99
C MET A 213 8.16 4.81 -13.48
N MET A 214 6.92 5.10 -13.07
CA MET A 214 5.73 4.35 -13.51
C MET A 214 5.60 4.38 -15.03
N ALA A 215 5.76 5.55 -15.65
CA ALA A 215 5.69 5.73 -17.10
C ALA A 215 6.84 4.99 -17.82
N ARG A 216 8.06 5.03 -17.28
CA ARG A 216 9.22 4.29 -17.82
C ARG A 216 9.02 2.78 -17.73
N ARG A 217 8.55 2.25 -16.60
CA ARG A 217 8.21 0.83 -16.46
C ARG A 217 7.15 0.39 -17.48
N ARG A 218 6.28 1.30 -17.89
CA ARG A 218 5.25 1.10 -18.94
C ARG A 218 5.77 1.39 -20.35
N GLY A 219 7.06 1.69 -20.51
CA GLY A 219 7.69 1.84 -21.83
C GLY A 219 7.37 3.13 -22.54
N ILE A 220 7.24 4.25 -21.82
CA ILE A 220 6.95 5.59 -22.41
C ILE A 220 7.85 5.90 -23.60
N GLY A 221 9.13 5.51 -23.58
CA GLY A 221 10.09 5.75 -24.69
C GLY A 221 9.79 4.99 -25.98
N LYS A 222 8.84 4.03 -25.96
CA LYS A 222 8.39 3.26 -27.12
C LYS A 222 6.97 3.57 -27.55
N ILE A 223 6.27 4.38 -26.79
CA ILE A 223 4.90 4.81 -27.06
C ILE A 223 4.94 5.96 -28.08
N LYS A 224 4.12 5.85 -29.13
CA LYS A 224 4.08 6.86 -30.20
C LYS A 224 3.45 8.19 -29.76
N ARG A 225 2.49 8.12 -28.81
CA ARG A 225 1.78 9.30 -28.33
C ARG A 225 1.60 9.21 -26.81
N VAL A 226 1.94 10.28 -26.12
CA VAL A 226 1.69 10.43 -24.68
C VAL A 226 0.75 11.59 -24.49
N GLN A 227 -0.36 11.38 -23.80
CA GLN A 227 -1.30 12.40 -23.40
C GLN A 227 -1.20 12.59 -21.89
N PHE A 228 -1.00 13.84 -21.47
CA PHE A 228 -0.96 14.20 -20.06
C PHE A 228 -2.22 15.02 -19.72
N ILE A 229 -2.93 14.62 -18.68
CA ILE A 229 -4.21 15.21 -18.27
C ILE A 229 -4.11 15.64 -16.81
N GLY A 230 -4.55 16.88 -16.52
CA GLY A 230 -4.65 17.43 -15.18
C GLY A 230 -5.49 18.69 -15.18
N ASP A 231 -5.92 19.14 -14.00
CA ASP A 231 -6.79 20.31 -13.80
C ASP A 231 -6.11 21.67 -13.98
N GLY A 232 -4.81 21.67 -14.23
CA GLY A 232 -4.02 22.90 -14.43
C GLY A 232 -3.43 23.47 -13.14
N ALA A 233 -3.50 22.78 -12.01
CA ALA A 233 -2.79 23.19 -10.80
C ALA A 233 -1.29 23.39 -11.06
N SER A 234 -0.69 24.37 -10.41
CA SER A 234 0.70 24.78 -10.67
C SER A 234 1.71 23.65 -10.50
N TRP A 235 1.52 22.76 -9.53
CA TRP A 235 2.38 21.61 -9.33
C TRP A 235 2.23 20.54 -10.44
N ILE A 236 1.04 20.37 -11.00
CA ILE A 236 0.78 19.49 -12.15
C ILE A 236 1.48 20.03 -13.40
N GLN A 237 1.38 21.34 -13.62
CA GLN A 237 2.07 22.01 -14.71
C GLN A 237 3.58 21.88 -14.61
N LYS A 238 4.13 22.00 -13.39
CA LYS A 238 5.56 21.81 -13.13
C LYS A 238 6.02 20.39 -13.50
N ILE A 239 5.30 19.35 -13.05
CA ILE A 239 5.60 17.95 -13.38
C ILE A 239 5.56 17.73 -14.90
N TRP A 240 4.54 18.26 -15.60
CA TRP A 240 4.47 18.21 -17.05
C TRP A 240 5.72 18.76 -17.71
N LEU A 241 6.09 19.99 -17.35
CA LEU A 241 7.24 20.69 -17.95
C LEU A 241 8.58 19.97 -17.73
N HIS A 242 8.78 19.41 -16.54
CA HIS A 242 10.05 18.79 -16.18
C HIS A 242 10.16 17.35 -16.69
N ALA A 243 9.13 16.54 -16.50
CA ALA A 243 9.23 15.11 -16.72
C ALA A 243 8.70 14.63 -18.07
N PHE A 244 7.70 15.32 -18.66
CA PHE A 244 6.93 14.74 -19.77
C PHE A 244 6.92 15.59 -21.06
N LYS A 245 7.23 16.87 -21.02
CA LYS A 245 7.20 17.76 -22.18
C LYS A 245 8.04 17.21 -23.36
N ASN A 246 9.19 16.63 -23.08
CA ASN A 246 10.11 16.12 -24.10
C ASN A 246 9.86 14.66 -24.52
N CYS A 247 8.83 14.03 -23.97
CA CYS A 247 8.47 12.64 -24.30
C CYS A 247 7.48 12.52 -25.46
N GLY A 248 7.27 13.56 -26.27
CA GLY A 248 6.24 13.61 -27.30
C GLY A 248 4.82 13.70 -26.71
N ALA A 249 4.71 14.10 -25.45
CA ALA A 249 3.46 14.23 -24.75
C ALA A 249 2.72 15.52 -25.20
N ILE A 250 1.43 15.40 -25.41
CA ILE A 250 0.51 16.50 -25.73
C ILE A 250 -0.30 16.77 -24.45
N ARG A 251 -0.27 18.02 -24.02
CA ARG A 251 -1.07 18.48 -22.87
C ARG A 251 -2.56 18.62 -23.23
#